data_d9012fa7a4e22e6ca45c471c1306981f
#
_entry.id   d9012fa7a4e22e6ca45c471c1306981f
#
_cell.length_a   1.000
_cell.length_b   1.000
_cell.length_c   1.000
_cell.angle_alpha   90.00
_cell.angle_beta   90.00
_cell.angle_gamma   90.00
#
_symmetry.space_group_name_H-M   'P 1'
#
loop_
_entity.id
_entity.type
_entity.pdbx_description
1 polymer ?
#
loop_
_entity_poly.entity_id
_entity_poly.type
_entity_poly.pdbx_seq_one_letter_code
_entity_poly.pdbx_strand_id
1 'polypeptide(L)'
;MRHIKTAKAHKAPVVGFTLLCFLVLASTFALSRGPKTETIEASAMGTGTQLGAVIGVTLDIYEWSTPADRQILIESFTKGQNQGLVNALSKMKAVGHCSITGTIGYDVSYIRMVPTPTGRKIVFVTNRLIRFGEAYFDTQSQSFNLTAGEFDLNDTDKSKSTGSVYPATQLIIDKQGQLQYDLRENPWKLVDVLDWKGTPGVN
;
A
#
# COMPACT_ATOMS: atom_id res chain seq x y z
N MET A 1 -48.10 65.32 -56.57
CA MET A 1 -47.06 65.11 -55.53
C MET A 1 -47.36 63.89 -54.76
N ARG A 2 -46.64 62.76 -54.98
CA ARG A 2 -46.84 61.47 -54.29
C ARG A 2 -45.67 61.26 -53.36
N HIS A 3 -45.95 61.30 -52.05
CA HIS A 3 -44.95 60.94 -51.04
C HIS A 3 -44.79 59.44 -50.95
N ILE A 4 -43.66 58.96 -51.30
CA ILE A 4 -43.24 57.51 -51.09
C ILE A 4 -42.75 57.38 -49.67
N LYS A 5 -43.45 56.66 -48.82
CA LYS A 5 -43.02 56.26 -47.48
C LYS A 5 -42.11 55.05 -47.60
N THR A 6 -40.86 55.23 -47.27
CA THR A 6 -39.91 54.18 -47.16
C THR A 6 -40.16 53.33 -45.88
N ALA A 7 -40.44 52.11 -46.07
CA ALA A 7 -40.59 51.14 -44.97
C ALA A 7 -39.22 50.74 -44.38
N LYS A 8 -39.09 50.97 -43.11
CA LYS A 8 -37.90 50.66 -42.33
C LYS A 8 -37.94 49.18 -41.90
N ALA A 9 -37.09 48.34 -42.47
CA ALA A 9 -36.99 46.95 -42.11
C ALA A 9 -36.39 46.80 -40.70
N HIS A 10 -37.14 46.28 -39.77
CA HIS A 10 -36.63 45.88 -38.48
C HIS A 10 -35.90 44.54 -38.63
N LYS A 11 -34.58 44.57 -38.43
CA LYS A 11 -33.77 43.38 -38.22
C LYS A 11 -34.04 42.87 -36.81
N ALA A 12 -34.65 41.71 -36.72
CA ALA A 12 -34.74 40.96 -35.45
C ALA A 12 -33.35 40.47 -35.04
N PRO A 13 -32.97 40.57 -33.76
CA PRO A 13 -31.74 39.97 -33.29
C PRO A 13 -31.94 38.44 -33.18
N VAL A 14 -31.12 37.72 -33.92
CA VAL A 14 -30.96 36.27 -33.72
C VAL A 14 -30.27 36.09 -32.38
N VAL A 15 -31.04 35.75 -31.37
CA VAL A 15 -30.53 35.32 -30.08
C VAL A 15 -29.96 33.91 -30.30
N GLY A 16 -28.67 33.89 -30.55
CA GLY A 16 -27.91 32.64 -30.56
C GLY A 16 -27.91 32.03 -29.15
N PHE A 17 -28.77 31.02 -28.97
CA PHE A 17 -28.78 30.20 -27.78
C PHE A 17 -27.54 29.28 -27.84
N THR A 18 -26.40 29.83 -27.40
CA THR A 18 -25.21 29.02 -27.16
C THR A 18 -25.49 28.16 -25.95
N LEU A 19 -25.93 26.90 -26.23
CA LEU A 19 -25.99 25.84 -25.26
C LEU A 19 -24.56 25.55 -24.83
N LEU A 20 -24.13 26.19 -23.77
CA LEU A 20 -22.85 25.92 -23.11
C LEU A 20 -23.01 24.57 -22.40
N CYS A 21 -22.74 23.48 -23.13
CA CYS A 21 -22.54 22.18 -22.52
C CYS A 21 -21.33 22.27 -21.59
N PHE A 22 -21.58 22.54 -20.31
CA PHE A 22 -20.65 22.27 -19.24
C PHE A 22 -20.49 20.75 -19.17
N LEU A 23 -19.57 20.25 -19.99
CA LEU A 23 -19.01 18.91 -19.81
C LEU A 23 -18.25 18.96 -18.49
N VAL A 24 -18.93 18.65 -17.41
CA VAL A 24 -18.30 18.32 -16.13
C VAL A 24 -17.52 17.03 -16.40
N LEU A 25 -16.28 17.20 -16.82
CA LEU A 25 -15.27 16.15 -16.74
C LEU A 25 -15.11 15.86 -15.23
N ALA A 26 -15.94 14.97 -14.74
CA ALA A 26 -15.66 14.25 -13.53
C ALA A 26 -14.35 13.48 -13.80
N SER A 27 -13.22 14.16 -13.50
CA SER A 27 -11.93 13.50 -13.43
C SER A 27 -12.05 12.52 -12.29
N THR A 28 -12.50 11.31 -12.60
CA THR A 28 -12.28 10.16 -11.75
C THR A 28 -10.76 10.05 -11.67
N PHE A 29 -10.18 10.57 -10.59
CA PHE A 29 -8.86 10.18 -10.17
C PHE A 29 -8.95 8.70 -9.82
N ALA A 30 -8.98 7.84 -10.84
CA ALA A 30 -8.57 6.48 -10.66
C ALA A 30 -7.14 6.61 -10.15
N LEU A 31 -6.90 6.30 -8.87
CA LEU A 31 -5.57 6.05 -8.37
C LEU A 31 -5.03 4.93 -9.27
N SER A 32 -4.30 5.33 -10.31
CA SER A 32 -3.63 4.42 -11.20
C SER A 32 -2.53 3.78 -10.38
N ARG A 33 -2.85 2.64 -9.76
CA ARG A 33 -1.82 1.76 -9.23
C ARG A 33 -0.94 1.40 -10.42
N GLY A 34 0.37 1.57 -10.26
CA GLY A 34 1.32 1.16 -11.29
C GLY A 34 1.14 -0.31 -11.67
N PRO A 35 1.64 -0.74 -12.82
CA PRO A 35 1.59 -2.16 -13.20
C PRO A 35 2.27 -2.98 -12.10
N LYS A 36 1.65 -4.09 -11.71
CA LYS A 36 2.23 -5.00 -10.73
C LYS A 36 3.50 -5.61 -11.28
N THR A 37 4.58 -5.50 -10.54
CA THR A 37 5.84 -6.17 -10.86
C THR A 37 5.84 -7.60 -10.35
N GLU A 38 5.17 -7.82 -9.21
CA GLU A 38 5.15 -9.10 -8.51
C GLU A 38 3.95 -9.14 -7.56
N THR A 39 3.36 -10.31 -7.37
CA THR A 39 2.33 -10.57 -6.36
C THR A 39 2.76 -11.74 -5.50
N ILE A 40 2.68 -11.59 -4.18
CA ILE A 40 2.94 -12.66 -3.22
C ILE A 40 1.67 -12.90 -2.42
N GLU A 41 1.23 -14.14 -2.42
CA GLU A 41 0.08 -14.60 -1.64
C GLU A 41 0.54 -15.54 -0.53
N ALA A 42 -0.13 -15.51 0.61
CA ALA A 42 0.16 -16.40 1.72
C ALA A 42 -1.05 -16.57 2.65
N SER A 43 -1.02 -17.61 3.45
CA SER A 43 -1.93 -17.81 4.58
C SER A 43 -1.26 -17.32 5.86
N ALA A 44 -1.81 -16.28 6.49
CA ALA A 44 -1.37 -15.82 7.80
C ALA A 44 -2.03 -16.64 8.90
N MET A 45 -1.23 -17.33 9.67
CA MET A 45 -1.66 -18.13 10.83
C MET A 45 -1.40 -17.35 12.12
N GLY A 46 -2.45 -17.13 12.91
CA GLY A 46 -2.35 -16.49 14.20
C GLY A 46 -1.50 -17.31 15.18
N THR A 47 -0.72 -16.63 16.00
CA THR A 47 0.10 -17.20 17.07
C THR A 47 -0.35 -16.65 18.43
N GLY A 48 0.03 -17.33 19.52
CA GLY A 48 -0.35 -16.88 20.86
C GLY A 48 -1.86 -16.94 21.08
N THR A 49 -2.47 -15.84 21.46
CA THR A 49 -3.92 -15.74 21.73
C THR A 49 -4.81 -15.92 20.50
N GLN A 50 -4.24 -15.89 19.30
CA GLN A 50 -4.92 -16.01 18.01
C GLN A 50 -4.72 -17.36 17.35
N LEU A 51 -4.22 -18.32 18.10
CA LEU A 51 -3.97 -19.67 17.61
C LEU A 51 -5.25 -20.25 16.98
N GLY A 52 -5.11 -20.75 15.74
CA GLY A 52 -6.20 -21.32 14.96
C GLY A 52 -6.89 -20.37 13.99
N ALA A 53 -6.64 -19.08 14.08
CA ALA A 53 -7.08 -18.13 13.04
C ALA A 53 -6.18 -18.23 11.80
N VAL A 54 -6.81 -18.27 10.61
CA VAL A 54 -6.11 -18.28 9.31
C VAL A 54 -6.75 -17.22 8.42
N ILE A 55 -5.92 -16.33 7.87
CA ILE A 55 -6.36 -15.20 7.05
C ILE A 55 -5.46 -15.11 5.82
N GLY A 56 -6.04 -15.03 4.61
CA GLY A 56 -5.26 -14.81 3.39
C GLY A 56 -4.66 -13.41 3.37
N VAL A 57 -3.40 -13.33 2.97
CA VAL A 57 -2.64 -12.08 2.79
C VAL A 57 -2.10 -12.03 1.38
N THR A 58 -2.24 -10.88 0.72
CA THR A 58 -1.67 -10.62 -0.60
C THR A 58 -0.82 -9.36 -0.54
N LEU A 59 0.40 -9.44 -1.02
CA LEU A 59 1.29 -8.31 -1.23
C LEU A 59 1.51 -8.10 -2.73
N ASP A 60 0.97 -7.01 -3.25
CA ASP A 60 1.25 -6.54 -4.60
C ASP A 60 2.44 -5.57 -4.57
N ILE A 61 3.46 -5.83 -5.36
CA ILE A 61 4.66 -5.00 -5.48
C ILE A 61 4.59 -4.27 -6.81
N TYR A 62 4.65 -2.95 -6.79
CA TYR A 62 4.66 -2.09 -7.98
C TYR A 62 6.08 -1.67 -8.34
N GLU A 63 6.87 -1.31 -7.33
CA GLU A 63 8.27 -0.95 -7.47
C GLU A 63 9.05 -1.25 -6.19
N TRP A 64 10.36 -1.32 -6.29
CA TRP A 64 11.25 -1.51 -5.15
C TRP A 64 11.69 -0.17 -4.58
N SER A 65 11.70 -0.05 -3.27
CA SER A 65 12.26 1.13 -2.59
C SER A 65 13.77 1.23 -2.80
N THR A 66 14.22 2.46 -2.98
CA THR A 66 15.62 2.77 -3.26
C THR A 66 16.48 2.83 -1.98
N PRO A 67 17.81 2.79 -2.09
CA PRO A 67 18.69 3.10 -0.95
C PRO A 67 18.43 4.50 -0.36
N ALA A 68 18.04 5.48 -1.17
CA ALA A 68 17.70 6.82 -0.69
C ALA A 68 16.44 6.81 0.18
N ASP A 69 15.41 6.05 -0.20
CA ASP A 69 14.19 5.86 0.62
C ASP A 69 14.54 5.27 1.99
N ARG A 70 15.44 4.26 1.99
CA ARG A 70 15.92 3.67 3.23
C ARG A 70 16.63 4.69 4.12
N GLN A 71 17.46 5.54 3.54
CA GLN A 71 18.17 6.58 4.28
C GLN A 71 17.22 7.58 4.93
N ILE A 72 16.20 8.01 4.20
CA ILE A 72 15.13 8.88 4.72
C ILE A 72 14.46 8.25 5.96
N LEU A 73 14.16 6.95 5.90
CA LEU A 73 13.53 6.25 7.03
C LEU A 73 14.46 6.14 8.24
N ILE A 74 15.76 5.85 8.04
CA ILE A 74 16.76 5.80 9.12
C ILE A 74 16.88 7.18 9.79
N GLU A 75 16.99 8.25 9.01
CA GLU A 75 17.09 9.60 9.54
C GLU A 75 15.82 10.02 10.29
N SER A 76 14.66 9.66 9.74
CA SER A 76 13.38 9.95 10.37
C SER A 76 13.18 9.20 11.68
N PHE A 77 13.65 7.95 11.74
CA PHE A 77 13.68 7.18 12.98
C PHE A 77 14.64 7.77 14.00
N THR A 78 15.83 8.16 13.59
CA THR A 78 16.81 8.77 14.48
C THR A 78 16.29 10.06 15.12
N LYS A 79 15.50 10.85 14.37
CA LYS A 79 14.93 12.12 14.82
C LYS A 79 13.65 11.98 15.67
N GLY A 80 12.82 11.00 15.38
CA GLY A 80 11.47 10.92 15.91
C GLY A 80 10.98 9.51 16.26
N GLN A 81 11.89 8.54 16.35
CA GLN A 81 11.56 7.15 16.64
C GLN A 81 10.43 6.61 15.72
N ASN A 82 9.54 5.77 16.21
CA ASN A 82 8.43 5.24 15.41
C ASN A 82 7.51 6.32 14.83
N GLN A 83 7.26 7.41 15.56
CA GLN A 83 6.44 8.51 15.02
C GLN A 83 7.14 9.20 13.85
N GLY A 84 8.46 9.34 13.90
CA GLY A 84 9.25 9.82 12.78
C GLY A 84 9.10 8.93 11.54
N LEU A 85 9.13 7.61 11.71
CA LEU A 85 8.88 6.64 10.63
C LEU A 85 7.48 6.78 10.05
N VAL A 86 6.44 6.80 10.88
CA VAL A 86 5.04 6.97 10.43
C VAL A 86 4.90 8.23 9.59
N ASN A 87 5.47 9.34 10.07
CA ASN A 87 5.41 10.63 9.38
C ASN A 87 6.19 10.63 8.06
N ALA A 88 7.29 9.91 7.96
CA ALA A 88 8.05 9.76 6.73
C ALA A 88 7.30 8.88 5.73
N LEU A 89 6.90 7.67 6.15
CA LEU A 89 6.16 6.72 5.32
C LEU A 89 4.86 7.32 4.76
N SER A 90 4.15 8.14 5.53
CA SER A 90 2.91 8.78 5.08
C SER A 90 3.11 9.81 3.97
N LYS A 91 4.34 10.30 3.78
CA LYS A 91 4.72 11.24 2.72
C LYS A 91 5.36 10.56 1.52
N MET A 92 5.75 9.30 1.65
CA MET A 92 6.34 8.53 0.57
C MET A 92 5.25 8.03 -0.38
N LYS A 93 5.63 7.86 -1.65
CA LYS A 93 4.77 7.23 -2.65
C LYS A 93 4.51 5.78 -2.25
N ALA A 94 3.30 5.30 -2.53
CA ALA A 94 3.01 3.87 -2.42
C ALA A 94 3.80 3.08 -3.48
N VAL A 95 4.58 2.12 -3.02
CA VAL A 95 5.40 1.21 -3.85
C VAL A 95 4.78 -0.19 -3.95
N GLY A 96 3.69 -0.42 -3.23
CA GLY A 96 2.94 -1.66 -3.25
C GLY A 96 1.62 -1.54 -2.51
N HIS A 97 0.94 -2.66 -2.38
CA HIS A 97 -0.34 -2.77 -1.70
C HIS A 97 -0.40 -4.10 -0.94
N CYS A 98 -0.85 -4.05 0.31
CA CYS A 98 -1.04 -5.24 1.12
C CYS A 98 -2.53 -5.36 1.48
N SER A 99 -3.14 -6.48 1.13
CA SER A 99 -4.53 -6.77 1.47
C SER A 99 -4.63 -8.05 2.28
N ILE A 100 -5.66 -8.11 3.12
CA ILE A 100 -6.10 -9.33 3.81
C ILE A 100 -7.50 -9.69 3.32
N THR A 101 -7.83 -10.96 3.33
CA THR A 101 -9.12 -11.45 2.84
C THR A 101 -10.28 -10.66 3.45
N GLY A 102 -11.16 -10.18 2.60
CA GLY A 102 -12.34 -9.40 2.99
C GLY A 102 -12.10 -7.91 3.22
N THR A 103 -10.92 -7.38 2.91
CA THR A 103 -10.59 -5.95 2.99
C THR A 103 -10.13 -5.39 1.64
N ILE A 104 -10.24 -4.06 1.49
CA ILE A 104 -9.69 -3.36 0.33
C ILE A 104 -8.16 -3.21 0.40
N GLY A 105 -7.55 -3.54 1.54
CA GLY A 105 -6.11 -3.47 1.78
C GLY A 105 -5.58 -2.06 2.04
N TYR A 106 -4.26 -1.96 2.10
CA TYR A 106 -3.50 -0.79 2.52
C TYR A 106 -2.30 -0.56 1.61
N ASP A 107 -2.03 0.69 1.30
CA ASP A 107 -0.83 1.04 0.55
C ASP A 107 0.42 0.80 1.39
N VAL A 108 1.45 0.27 0.73
CA VAL A 108 2.76 -0.01 1.31
C VAL A 108 3.75 1.02 0.77
N SER A 109 4.35 1.78 1.66
CA SER A 109 5.25 2.89 1.30
C SER A 109 6.73 2.50 1.24
N TYR A 110 7.08 1.30 1.71
CA TYR A 110 8.45 0.80 1.67
C TYR A 110 8.48 -0.71 1.45
N ILE A 111 9.13 -1.14 0.38
CA ILE A 111 9.37 -2.56 0.07
C ILE A 111 10.81 -2.74 -0.38
N ARG A 112 11.52 -3.67 0.25
CA ARG A 112 12.91 -3.97 -0.07
C ARG A 112 13.11 -5.45 -0.30
N MET A 113 13.89 -5.78 -1.33
CA MET A 113 14.40 -7.13 -1.56
C MET A 113 15.83 -7.24 -1.04
N VAL A 114 16.13 -8.34 -0.36
CA VAL A 114 17.47 -8.69 0.12
C VAL A 114 17.80 -10.09 -0.37
N PRO A 115 18.87 -10.28 -1.16
CA PRO A 115 19.30 -11.61 -1.58
C PRO A 115 19.67 -12.48 -0.37
N THR A 116 19.34 -13.76 -0.44
CA THR A 116 19.74 -14.79 0.54
C THR A 116 20.41 -15.96 -0.19
N PRO A 117 21.12 -16.86 0.50
CA PRO A 117 21.79 -18.00 -0.14
C PRO A 117 20.83 -18.94 -0.88
N THR A 118 19.59 -19.03 -0.45
CA THR A 118 18.57 -19.94 -1.03
C THR A 118 17.50 -19.26 -1.85
N GLY A 119 17.56 -17.91 -1.95
CA GLY A 119 16.56 -17.13 -2.67
C GLY A 119 16.61 -15.66 -2.30
N ARG A 120 15.55 -15.12 -1.73
CA ARG A 120 15.47 -13.71 -1.37
C ARG A 120 14.50 -13.46 -0.22
N LYS A 121 14.79 -12.43 0.54
CA LYS A 121 13.89 -11.89 1.57
C LYS A 121 13.24 -10.62 1.04
N ILE A 122 11.94 -10.49 1.19
CA ILE A 122 11.21 -9.26 0.91
C ILE A 122 10.71 -8.71 2.23
N VAL A 123 11.05 -7.45 2.50
CA VAL A 123 10.64 -6.74 3.72
C VAL A 123 9.74 -5.59 3.29
N PHE A 124 8.62 -5.41 3.97
CA PHE A 124 7.71 -4.30 3.74
C PHE A 124 7.28 -3.62 5.02
N VAL A 125 6.98 -2.32 4.92
CA VAL A 125 6.51 -1.50 6.04
C VAL A 125 5.41 -0.57 5.56
N THR A 126 4.34 -0.47 6.34
CA THR A 126 3.24 0.46 6.11
C THR A 126 3.29 1.59 7.12
N ASN A 127 2.63 2.71 6.81
CA ASN A 127 2.42 3.80 7.78
C ASN A 127 1.15 3.61 8.63
N ARG A 128 0.58 2.42 8.60
CA ARG A 128 -0.69 2.09 9.24
C ARG A 128 -0.63 0.72 9.87
N LEU A 129 -1.41 0.58 10.90
CA LEU A 129 -1.78 -0.69 11.44
C LEU A 129 -2.67 -1.45 10.45
N ILE A 130 -2.29 -2.66 10.09
CA ILE A 130 -3.16 -3.61 9.40
C ILE A 130 -3.86 -4.45 10.48
N ARG A 131 -5.17 -4.36 10.55
CA ARG A 131 -5.95 -5.10 11.52
C ARG A 131 -6.15 -6.53 11.07
N PHE A 132 -5.43 -7.45 11.64
CA PHE A 132 -5.75 -8.87 11.65
C PHE A 132 -6.85 -9.14 12.71
N GLY A 133 -7.42 -10.31 12.78
CA GLY A 133 -8.63 -10.64 13.56
C GLY A 133 -8.79 -10.09 14.99
N GLU A 134 -7.70 -9.70 15.67
CA GLU A 134 -7.74 -9.07 17.02
C GLU A 134 -8.52 -7.77 17.05
N ALA A 135 -8.56 -7.04 15.97
CA ALA A 135 -9.23 -5.76 15.91
C ALA A 135 -10.76 -5.85 15.95
N TYR A 136 -11.31 -7.02 15.72
CA TYR A 136 -12.75 -7.25 15.87
C TYR A 136 -13.16 -7.54 17.30
N PHE A 137 -12.21 -7.91 18.17
CA PHE A 137 -12.45 -8.29 19.55
C PHE A 137 -11.71 -7.40 20.54
N ASP A 138 -11.39 -6.18 20.13
CA ASP A 138 -10.48 -5.26 20.74
C ASP A 138 -10.72 -4.99 22.24
N THR A 139 -9.68 -5.26 23.03
CA THR A 139 -9.48 -4.65 24.34
C THR A 139 -8.03 -4.16 24.52
N GLN A 140 -7.17 -4.28 23.54
CA GLN A 140 -5.77 -3.86 23.66
C GLN A 140 -5.54 -2.50 22.98
N SER A 141 -5.05 -1.54 23.76
CA SER A 141 -4.52 -0.29 23.26
C SER A 141 -3.32 -0.61 22.35
N GLN A 142 -3.50 -0.46 21.05
CA GLN A 142 -2.44 -0.65 20.07
C GLN A 142 -1.48 0.53 20.14
N SER A 143 -0.34 0.31 20.76
CA SER A 143 0.66 1.34 21.03
C SER A 143 1.40 1.82 19.77
N PHE A 144 1.27 1.13 18.62
CA PHE A 144 2.09 1.36 17.45
C PHE A 144 1.28 1.43 16.16
N ASN A 145 1.61 2.41 15.32
CA ASN A 145 0.88 2.72 14.09
C ASN A 145 1.54 2.16 12.81
N LEU A 146 2.40 1.13 12.95
CA LEU A 146 3.09 0.51 11.83
C LEU A 146 2.71 -0.96 11.73
N THR A 147 2.58 -1.45 10.52
CA THR A 147 2.65 -2.87 10.22
C THR A 147 3.93 -3.10 9.45
N ALA A 148 4.68 -4.10 9.85
CA ALA A 148 5.83 -4.57 9.12
C ALA A 148 5.69 -6.05 8.82
N GLY A 149 6.29 -6.50 7.73
CA GLY A 149 6.29 -7.91 7.39
C GLY A 149 7.50 -8.28 6.56
N GLU A 150 7.73 -9.58 6.52
CA GLU A 150 8.77 -10.16 5.69
C GLU A 150 8.32 -11.49 5.07
N PHE A 151 8.81 -11.74 3.87
CA PHE A 151 8.73 -13.03 3.21
C PHE A 151 10.15 -13.55 2.98
N ASP A 152 10.42 -14.78 3.38
CA ASP A 152 11.61 -15.55 3.03
C ASP A 152 11.25 -16.47 1.88
N LEU A 153 11.59 -16.08 0.67
CA LEU A 153 11.29 -16.82 -0.55
C LEU A 153 12.46 -17.74 -0.88
N ASN A 154 12.16 -19.04 -0.98
CA ASN A 154 13.13 -20.04 -1.36
C ASN A 154 12.97 -20.38 -2.84
N ASP A 155 13.94 -19.98 -3.66
CA ASP A 155 13.90 -20.19 -5.11
C ASP A 155 14.20 -21.66 -5.49
N THR A 156 14.91 -22.39 -4.62
CA THR A 156 15.26 -23.80 -4.85
C THR A 156 14.11 -24.75 -4.50
N ASP A 157 13.41 -24.45 -3.40
CA ASP A 157 12.28 -25.24 -2.92
C ASP A 157 11.19 -24.30 -2.42
N LYS A 158 10.25 -23.99 -3.28
CA LYS A 158 9.18 -23.04 -2.99
C LYS A 158 8.32 -23.42 -1.78
N SER A 159 8.22 -24.70 -1.46
CA SER A 159 7.48 -25.18 -0.29
C SER A 159 8.11 -24.76 1.05
N LYS A 160 9.37 -24.31 1.03
CA LYS A 160 10.09 -23.77 2.17
C LYS A 160 9.98 -22.25 2.30
N SER A 161 9.27 -21.62 1.39
CA SER A 161 8.99 -20.19 1.51
C SER A 161 8.07 -19.93 2.69
N THR A 162 8.45 -18.98 3.51
CA THR A 162 7.72 -18.60 4.74
C THR A 162 7.71 -17.08 4.90
N GLY A 163 7.10 -16.60 5.95
CA GLY A 163 7.16 -15.19 6.30
C GLY A 163 6.56 -14.91 7.66
N SER A 164 6.55 -13.63 8.00
CA SER A 164 5.93 -13.12 9.21
C SER A 164 5.34 -11.74 8.98
N VAL A 165 4.20 -11.46 9.60
CA VAL A 165 3.61 -10.12 9.66
C VAL A 165 3.42 -9.72 11.11
N TYR A 166 3.83 -8.49 11.42
CA TYR A 166 3.71 -7.84 12.71
C TYR A 166 2.68 -6.70 12.56
N PRO A 167 1.41 -6.93 12.93
CA PRO A 167 0.31 -6.00 12.62
C PRO A 167 0.45 -4.62 13.24
N ALA A 168 0.98 -4.55 14.46
CA ALA A 168 1.23 -3.32 15.18
C ALA A 168 2.62 -3.40 15.80
N THR A 169 3.63 -2.94 15.07
CA THR A 169 5.02 -3.15 15.49
C THR A 169 5.73 -1.85 15.84
N GLN A 170 6.67 -1.97 16.75
CA GLN A 170 7.71 -0.99 17.00
C GLN A 170 8.99 -1.44 16.30
N LEU A 171 9.66 -0.49 15.68
CA LEU A 171 10.99 -0.71 15.14
C LEU A 171 12.04 -0.17 16.11
N ILE A 172 13.16 -0.85 16.19
CA ILE A 172 14.32 -0.44 16.99
C ILE A 172 15.56 -0.46 16.09
N ILE A 173 16.55 0.33 16.46
CA ILE A 173 17.89 0.22 15.86
C ILE A 173 18.72 -0.66 16.77
N ASP A 174 19.27 -1.75 16.21
CA ASP A 174 20.16 -2.63 16.94
C ASP A 174 21.55 -2.03 17.14
N LYS A 175 22.43 -2.77 17.85
CA LYS A 175 23.80 -2.35 18.13
C LYS A 175 24.65 -2.21 16.87
N GLN A 176 24.24 -2.80 15.76
CA GLN A 176 24.89 -2.74 14.46
C GLN A 176 24.32 -1.61 13.57
N GLY A 177 23.40 -0.79 14.09
CA GLY A 177 22.75 0.29 13.35
C GLY A 177 21.73 -0.20 12.32
N GLN A 178 21.23 -1.43 12.46
CA GLN A 178 20.21 -1.98 11.58
C GLN A 178 18.82 -1.79 12.18
N LEU A 179 17.85 -1.48 11.31
CA LEU A 179 16.46 -1.40 11.71
C LEU A 179 15.91 -2.82 11.91
N GLN A 180 15.41 -3.09 13.09
CA GLN A 180 14.87 -4.38 13.50
C GLN A 180 13.47 -4.22 14.08
N TYR A 181 12.69 -5.31 14.08
CA TYR A 181 11.40 -5.34 14.76
C TYR A 181 11.60 -5.50 16.26
N ASP A 182 10.82 -4.80 17.06
CA ASP A 182 10.70 -5.12 18.49
C ASP A 182 9.85 -6.38 18.64
N LEU A 183 10.49 -7.47 19.00
CA LEU A 183 9.90 -8.81 19.08
C LEU A 183 8.94 -9.00 20.28
N ARG A 184 8.47 -7.96 20.90
CA ARG A 184 7.52 -8.04 22.02
C ARG A 184 6.11 -8.45 21.59
N GLU A 185 5.83 -8.41 20.27
CA GLU A 185 4.54 -8.80 19.73
C GLU A 185 4.61 -10.18 19.08
N ASN A 186 3.51 -10.93 19.17
CA ASN A 186 3.38 -12.20 18.50
C ASN A 186 3.12 -11.97 17.00
N PRO A 187 4.04 -12.38 16.12
CA PRO A 187 3.80 -12.26 14.68
C PRO A 187 2.74 -13.24 14.22
N TRP A 188 2.05 -12.89 13.13
CA TRP A 188 1.35 -13.86 12.32
C TRP A 188 2.36 -14.57 11.41
N LYS A 189 2.38 -15.89 11.46
CA LYS A 189 3.22 -16.68 10.55
C LYS A 189 2.59 -16.76 9.19
N LEU A 190 3.38 -16.53 8.14
CA LEU A 190 2.98 -16.70 6.76
C LEU A 190 3.44 -18.07 6.25
N VAL A 191 2.48 -18.86 5.80
CA VAL A 191 2.67 -20.21 5.23
C VAL A 191 1.99 -20.27 3.86
N ASP A 192 2.21 -21.34 3.11
CA ASP A 192 1.65 -21.54 1.77
C ASP A 192 1.95 -20.34 0.85
N VAL A 193 3.21 -19.87 0.90
CA VAL A 193 3.63 -18.68 0.19
C VAL A 193 3.75 -18.97 -1.30
N LEU A 194 2.97 -18.25 -2.10
CA LEU A 194 2.97 -18.30 -3.54
C LEU A 194 3.52 -16.97 -4.09
N ASP A 195 4.54 -17.06 -4.92
CA ASP A 195 5.21 -15.93 -5.56
C ASP A 195 4.91 -15.93 -7.06
N TRP A 196 4.15 -14.95 -7.51
CA TRP A 196 3.73 -14.73 -8.89
C TRP A 196 4.59 -13.66 -9.56
N LYS A 197 5.83 -14.02 -9.93
CA LYS A 197 6.72 -13.11 -10.65
C LYS A 197 6.20 -12.85 -12.04
N GLY A 198 5.97 -11.57 -12.36
CA GLY A 198 5.79 -11.13 -13.73
C GLY A 198 4.63 -11.79 -14.49
N THR A 199 3.66 -12.37 -13.83
CA THR A 199 2.45 -12.84 -14.47
C THR A 199 1.65 -11.60 -14.87
N PRO A 200 1.48 -11.28 -16.18
CA PRO A 200 0.56 -10.23 -16.60
C PRO A 200 -0.79 -10.59 -16.02
N GLY A 201 -1.42 -9.64 -15.32
CA GLY A 201 -2.63 -9.87 -14.57
C GLY A 201 -3.62 -10.71 -15.33
N VAL A 202 -4.08 -11.79 -14.70
CA VAL A 202 -5.33 -12.44 -15.07
C VAL A 202 -6.41 -11.42 -14.67
N ASN A 203 -6.93 -10.71 -15.66
CA ASN A 203 -8.09 -9.82 -15.54
C ASN A 203 -9.35 -10.63 -15.26
#